data_065a51d9f10646793d8aa9835cd914f0
#
_entry.id   065a51d9f10646793d8aa9835cd914f0
#
_cell.length_a   1.000
_cell.length_b   1.000
_cell.length_c   1.000
_cell.angle_alpha   90.00
_cell.angle_beta   90.00
_cell.angle_gamma   90.00
#
_symmetry.space_group_name_H-M   'P 1'
#
loop_
_entity.id
_entity.type
_entity.pdbx_description
1 polymer ?
#
loop_
_entity_poly.entity_id
_entity_poly.type
_entity_poly.pdbx_seq_one_letter_code
_entity_poly.pdbx_strand_id
1 'polypeptide(L)'
;VQKIVYFPIVLISIILIRVKEMTKNEKIKFIIATIVVGLVVGVLWILLEPKGEATEDIYAIQNNINSVEQIKFILTHPISYIKVLCNTIDVNIENYYLWFMGFSLGWMDIGVKRIWLDIYFIMLLFSPFLEKNDKELKIGDKLVFIGTFLIIFVLTLTALYVGHSGVGTDIVKGIQGRYFMPVVILVLLCMCGKEKYIKLKNVNLIYPILIVFFNANIVGAIINFFK
;
A
#
# COMPACT_ATOMS: atom_id res chain seq x y z
N VAL A 1 0.46 13.21 -6.86
CA VAL A 1 1.75 12.76 -6.28
C VAL A 1 1.63 11.35 -5.69
N GLN A 2 0.56 11.03 -4.96
CA GLN A 2 0.42 9.74 -4.24
C GLN A 2 0.42 8.49 -5.14
N LYS A 3 -0.02 8.57 -6.39
CA LYS A 3 -0.10 7.39 -7.28
C LYS A 3 1.24 7.00 -7.93
N ILE A 4 2.17 7.93 -8.04
CA ILE A 4 3.52 7.68 -8.58
C ILE A 4 4.34 6.77 -7.64
N VAL A 5 4.05 6.79 -6.33
CA VAL A 5 4.74 5.96 -5.34
C VAL A 5 4.59 4.45 -5.60
N TYR A 6 3.59 4.03 -6.40
CA TYR A 6 3.40 2.62 -6.78
C TYR A 6 4.23 2.20 -8.00
N PHE A 7 4.96 3.11 -8.64
CA PHE A 7 5.81 2.78 -9.79
C PHE A 7 6.75 1.59 -9.54
N PRO A 8 7.35 1.40 -8.34
CA PRO A 8 8.22 0.25 -8.07
C PRO A 8 7.56 -1.12 -8.25
N ILE A 9 6.23 -1.21 -8.42
CA ILE A 9 5.54 -2.47 -8.74
C ILE A 9 6.06 -3.09 -10.04
N VAL A 10 6.67 -2.29 -10.92
CA VAL A 10 7.39 -2.70 -12.12
C VAL A 10 8.50 -3.70 -11.81
N LEU A 11 9.09 -3.67 -10.61
CA LEU A 11 10.13 -4.62 -10.18
C LEU A 11 9.64 -6.07 -10.18
N ILE A 12 8.33 -6.31 -10.06
CA ILE A 12 7.74 -7.66 -10.15
C ILE A 12 7.98 -8.27 -11.52
N SER A 13 8.18 -7.46 -12.56
CA SER A 13 8.51 -7.94 -13.90
C SER A 13 9.79 -8.81 -13.94
N ILE A 14 10.70 -8.61 -12.99
CA ILE A 14 11.92 -9.42 -12.83
C ILE A 14 11.55 -10.89 -12.60
N ILE A 15 10.52 -11.16 -11.84
CA ILE A 15 10.03 -12.51 -11.55
C ILE A 15 9.45 -13.14 -12.83
N LEU A 16 8.68 -12.38 -13.59
CA LEU A 16 8.10 -12.85 -14.86
C LEU A 16 9.16 -13.25 -15.87
N ILE A 17 10.25 -12.47 -15.93
CA ILE A 17 11.40 -12.76 -16.81
C ILE A 17 12.05 -14.10 -16.46
N ARG A 18 12.14 -14.42 -15.17
CA ARG A 18 12.68 -15.69 -14.69
C ARG A 18 11.75 -16.86 -15.00
N VAL A 19 10.46 -16.69 -14.72
CA VAL A 19 9.47 -17.77 -14.84
C VAL A 19 9.21 -18.17 -16.29
N LYS A 20 9.33 -17.25 -17.25
CA LYS A 20 9.06 -17.50 -18.68
C LYS A 20 10.26 -18.00 -19.46
N GLU A 21 11.43 -18.21 -18.82
CA GLU A 21 12.66 -18.70 -19.53
C GLU A 21 12.98 -17.93 -20.83
N MET A 22 12.80 -16.61 -20.81
CA MET A 22 13.00 -15.75 -21.97
C MET A 22 14.47 -15.76 -22.44
N THR A 23 14.68 -15.62 -23.74
CA THR A 23 16.01 -15.37 -24.32
C THR A 23 16.55 -13.99 -23.87
N LYS A 24 17.87 -13.78 -24.01
CA LYS A 24 18.51 -12.51 -23.60
C LYS A 24 17.84 -11.28 -24.26
N ASN A 25 17.55 -11.38 -25.56
CA ASN A 25 16.93 -10.26 -26.29
C ASN A 25 15.46 -10.02 -25.88
N GLU A 26 14.71 -11.07 -25.60
CA GLU A 26 13.33 -10.95 -25.09
C GLU A 26 13.30 -10.33 -23.70
N LYS A 27 14.23 -10.71 -22.81
CA LYS A 27 14.37 -10.09 -21.49
C LYS A 27 14.59 -8.58 -21.60
N ILE A 28 15.53 -8.15 -22.44
CA ILE A 28 15.84 -6.73 -22.62
C ILE A 28 14.63 -5.99 -23.17
N LYS A 29 13.99 -6.51 -24.23
CA LYS A 29 12.78 -5.90 -24.81
C LYS A 29 11.65 -5.80 -23.78
N PHE A 30 11.44 -6.84 -22.96
CA PHE A 30 10.40 -6.87 -21.94
C PHE A 30 10.68 -5.83 -20.83
N ILE A 31 11.92 -5.71 -20.35
CA ILE A 31 12.30 -4.71 -19.35
C ILE A 31 12.09 -3.30 -19.91
N ILE A 32 12.58 -3.03 -21.11
CA ILE A 32 12.42 -1.71 -21.75
C ILE A 32 10.93 -1.39 -21.91
N ALA A 33 10.13 -2.31 -22.45
CA ALA A 33 8.70 -2.11 -22.62
C ALA A 33 8.01 -1.81 -21.29
N THR A 34 8.33 -2.54 -20.22
CA THR A 34 7.76 -2.34 -18.90
C THR A 34 8.11 -0.97 -18.32
N ILE A 35 9.37 -0.54 -18.46
CA ILE A 35 9.81 0.78 -18.01
C ILE A 35 9.12 1.88 -18.84
N VAL A 36 9.07 1.74 -20.17
CA VAL A 36 8.43 2.72 -21.06
C VAL A 36 6.95 2.86 -20.74
N VAL A 37 6.22 1.76 -20.59
CA VAL A 37 4.79 1.79 -20.20
C VAL A 37 4.62 2.47 -18.86
N GLY A 38 5.43 2.14 -17.86
CA GLY A 38 5.38 2.77 -16.55
C GLY A 38 5.64 4.29 -16.60
N LEU A 39 6.65 4.71 -17.38
CA LEU A 39 6.93 6.13 -17.57
C LEU A 39 5.81 6.85 -18.29
N VAL A 40 5.27 6.27 -19.38
CA VAL A 40 4.13 6.85 -20.11
C VAL A 40 2.93 7.02 -19.20
N VAL A 41 2.56 6.00 -18.44
CA VAL A 41 1.45 6.08 -17.48
C VAL A 41 1.72 7.13 -16.41
N GLY A 42 2.94 7.20 -15.87
CA GLY A 42 3.34 8.23 -14.90
C GLY A 42 3.25 9.65 -15.44
N VAL A 43 3.75 9.88 -16.65
CA VAL A 43 3.67 11.19 -17.32
C VAL A 43 2.22 11.56 -17.65
N LEU A 44 1.44 10.64 -18.23
CA LEU A 44 0.03 10.89 -18.51
C LEU A 44 -0.74 11.21 -17.21
N TRP A 45 -0.41 10.54 -16.11
CA TRP A 45 -1.02 10.86 -14.83
C TRP A 45 -0.72 12.30 -14.39
N ILE A 46 0.55 12.73 -14.43
CA ILE A 46 0.96 14.10 -14.07
C ILE A 46 0.26 15.15 -14.96
N LEU A 47 0.10 14.86 -16.26
CA LEU A 47 -0.53 15.76 -17.21
C LEU A 47 -2.05 15.85 -17.03
N LEU A 48 -2.69 14.75 -16.62
CA LEU A 48 -4.14 14.64 -16.48
C LEU A 48 -4.62 14.93 -15.04
N GLU A 49 -3.70 15.00 -14.07
CA GLU A 49 -4.06 15.31 -12.68
C GLU A 49 -4.61 16.74 -12.60
N PRO A 50 -5.85 16.94 -12.11
CA PRO A 50 -6.39 18.28 -11.91
C PRO A 50 -5.46 19.06 -10.98
N LYS A 51 -5.02 20.24 -11.40
CA LYS A 51 -4.28 21.13 -10.52
C LYS A 51 -5.24 21.62 -9.44
N GLY A 52 -4.91 21.36 -8.17
CA GLY A 52 -5.75 21.70 -7.03
C GLY A 52 -6.11 23.19 -7.00
N GLU A 53 -7.32 23.48 -6.53
CA GLU A 53 -7.80 24.84 -6.35
C GLU A 53 -7.20 25.49 -5.08
N ALA A 54 -7.41 26.79 -4.91
CA ALA A 54 -6.88 27.66 -3.85
C ALA A 54 -7.05 27.15 -2.38
N THR A 55 -7.88 26.14 -2.15
CA THR A 55 -8.06 25.52 -0.82
C THR A 55 -6.85 24.74 -0.34
N GLU A 56 -6.02 24.19 -1.27
CA GLU A 56 -4.78 23.50 -0.92
C GLU A 56 -3.71 24.49 -0.45
N ASP A 57 -3.70 25.69 -0.97
CA ASP A 57 -2.76 26.73 -0.57
C ASP A 57 -3.01 27.20 0.88
N ILE A 58 -4.27 27.30 1.31
CA ILE A 58 -4.64 27.68 2.68
C ILE A 58 -4.17 26.60 3.68
N TYR A 59 -4.41 25.32 3.36
CA TYR A 59 -3.94 24.21 4.20
C TYR A 59 -2.41 24.18 4.30
N ALA A 60 -1.72 24.41 3.19
CA ALA A 60 -0.26 24.45 3.14
C ALA A 60 0.30 25.57 4.01
N ILE A 61 -0.27 26.76 3.94
CA ILE A 61 0.11 27.94 4.77
C ILE A 61 -0.12 27.64 6.24
N GLN A 62 -1.32 27.15 6.62
CA GLN A 62 -1.67 26.88 8.01
C GLN A 62 -0.78 25.80 8.66
N ASN A 63 -0.30 24.84 7.89
CA ASN A 63 0.54 23.75 8.38
C ASN A 63 2.04 23.95 8.12
N ASN A 64 2.46 25.13 7.63
CA ASN A 64 3.83 25.43 7.26
C ASN A 64 4.44 24.39 6.31
N ILE A 65 3.69 24.03 5.27
CA ILE A 65 4.12 23.05 4.27
C ILE A 65 4.91 23.77 3.18
N ASN A 66 6.19 23.37 3.04
CA ASN A 66 7.05 23.81 1.97
C ASN A 66 7.82 22.62 1.41
N SER A 67 7.39 22.10 0.27
CA SER A 67 7.96 20.90 -0.33
C SER A 67 9.43 21.02 -0.67
N VAL A 68 9.90 22.22 -1.09
CA VAL A 68 11.30 22.46 -1.45
C VAL A 68 12.18 22.42 -0.21
N GLU A 69 11.79 23.12 0.85
CA GLU A 69 12.51 23.10 2.11
C GLU A 69 12.48 21.74 2.79
N GLN A 70 11.37 21.01 2.68
CA GLN A 70 11.25 19.67 3.21
C GLN A 70 12.19 18.69 2.50
N ILE A 71 12.32 18.75 1.17
CA ILE A 71 13.30 17.96 0.41
C ILE A 71 14.72 18.32 0.86
N LYS A 72 15.02 19.62 1.01
CA LYS A 72 16.32 20.07 1.51
C LYS A 72 16.58 19.50 2.90
N PHE A 73 15.60 19.53 3.82
CA PHE A 73 15.72 18.95 5.15
C PHE A 73 16.06 17.45 5.09
N ILE A 74 15.35 16.66 4.26
CA ILE A 74 15.61 15.23 4.09
C ILE A 74 17.07 14.99 3.64
N LEU A 75 17.55 15.77 2.67
CA LEU A 75 18.90 15.60 2.11
C LEU A 75 20.01 16.05 3.07
N THR A 76 19.77 17.10 3.86
CA THR A 76 20.76 17.64 4.79
C THR A 76 20.75 16.95 6.16
N HIS A 77 19.65 16.33 6.55
CA HIS A 77 19.46 15.67 7.85
C HIS A 77 18.92 14.23 7.71
N PRO A 78 19.61 13.32 6.99
CA PRO A 78 19.09 11.99 6.70
C PRO A 78 18.81 11.14 7.95
N ILE A 79 19.63 11.28 9.00
CA ILE A 79 19.43 10.56 10.26
C ILE A 79 18.16 11.05 10.98
N SER A 80 17.92 12.36 11.00
CA SER A 80 16.69 12.94 11.56
C SER A 80 15.48 12.47 10.77
N TYR A 81 15.57 12.40 9.45
CA TYR A 81 14.51 11.89 8.61
C TYR A 81 14.19 10.39 8.88
N ILE A 82 15.20 9.55 9.09
CA ILE A 82 14.97 8.14 9.49
C ILE A 82 14.26 8.09 10.84
N LYS A 83 14.62 8.94 11.80
CA LYS A 83 13.90 9.03 13.09
C LYS A 83 12.44 9.43 12.90
N VAL A 84 12.14 10.38 12.00
CA VAL A 84 10.77 10.78 11.66
C VAL A 84 9.98 9.58 11.14
N LEU A 85 10.56 8.76 10.23
CA LEU A 85 9.90 7.55 9.72
C LEU A 85 9.61 6.55 10.86
N CYS A 86 10.58 6.29 11.73
CA CYS A 86 10.41 5.38 12.87
C CYS A 86 9.34 5.88 13.84
N ASN A 87 9.39 7.16 14.24
CA ASN A 87 8.40 7.77 15.13
C ASN A 87 6.99 7.71 14.51
N THR A 88 6.90 7.95 13.20
CA THR A 88 5.63 7.90 12.49
C THR A 88 4.99 6.51 12.54
N ILE A 89 5.79 5.46 12.39
CA ILE A 89 5.31 4.08 12.49
C ILE A 89 4.86 3.78 13.92
N ASP A 90 5.67 4.12 14.91
CA ASP A 90 5.41 3.84 16.33
C ASP A 90 4.11 4.48 16.81
N VAL A 91 3.96 5.79 16.57
CA VAL A 91 2.80 6.57 17.04
C VAL A 91 1.49 6.16 16.37
N ASN A 92 1.53 5.68 15.12
CA ASN A 92 0.32 5.48 14.31
C ASN A 92 0.02 4.01 13.95
N ILE A 93 0.74 3.04 14.48
CA ILE A 93 0.62 1.64 14.05
C ILE A 93 -0.81 1.09 14.20
N GLU A 94 -1.49 1.44 15.28
CA GLU A 94 -2.89 1.03 15.50
C GLU A 94 -3.83 1.70 14.50
N ASN A 95 -3.65 2.99 14.24
CA ASN A 95 -4.44 3.72 13.27
C ASN A 95 -4.23 3.19 11.84
N TYR A 96 -2.99 2.82 11.48
CA TYR A 96 -2.71 2.22 10.17
C TYR A 96 -3.42 0.89 9.99
N TYR A 97 -3.43 0.06 11.02
CA TYR A 97 -4.18 -1.19 11.03
C TYR A 97 -5.68 -0.93 10.83
N LEU A 98 -6.28 -0.08 11.64
CA LEU A 98 -7.70 0.22 11.60
C LEU A 98 -8.11 0.80 10.23
N TRP A 99 -7.34 1.75 9.71
CA TRP A 99 -7.63 2.37 8.41
C TRP A 99 -7.35 1.43 7.23
N PHE A 100 -6.35 0.55 7.34
CA PHE A 100 -6.10 -0.50 6.37
C PHE A 100 -7.29 -1.45 6.28
N MET A 101 -7.90 -1.80 7.41
CA MET A 101 -9.04 -2.70 7.48
C MET A 101 -10.38 -2.03 7.18
N GLY A 102 -10.42 -0.72 6.94
CA GLY A 102 -11.64 0.00 6.61
C GLY A 102 -12.48 0.39 7.83
N PHE A 103 -11.84 0.66 8.98
CA PHE A 103 -12.53 1.12 10.19
C PHE A 103 -13.35 2.39 9.95
N SER A 104 -12.87 3.28 9.09
CA SER A 104 -13.53 4.53 8.73
C SER A 104 -13.73 4.60 7.22
N LEU A 105 -14.97 4.76 6.79
CA LEU A 105 -15.38 4.95 5.39
C LEU A 105 -15.66 6.43 5.12
N GLY A 106 -15.78 6.78 3.84
CA GLY A 106 -16.01 8.17 3.44
C GLY A 106 -14.82 9.07 3.78
N TRP A 107 -15.08 10.20 4.40
CA TRP A 107 -14.08 11.14 4.93
C TRP A 107 -13.66 10.79 6.37
N MET A 108 -13.69 9.50 6.74
CA MET A 108 -13.44 8.98 8.09
C MET A 108 -14.59 9.23 9.09
N ASP A 109 -15.77 9.44 8.61
CA ASP A 109 -16.98 9.78 9.36
C ASP A 109 -17.90 8.57 9.61
N ILE A 110 -17.78 7.50 8.80
CA ILE A 110 -18.58 6.29 8.95
C ILE A 110 -17.73 5.19 9.59
N GLY A 111 -17.98 4.90 10.87
CA GLY A 111 -17.26 3.86 11.61
C GLY A 111 -17.84 2.46 11.43
N VAL A 112 -16.99 1.48 11.21
CA VAL A 112 -17.34 0.04 11.22
C VAL A 112 -16.95 -0.57 12.57
N LYS A 113 -17.75 -1.51 13.09
CA LYS A 113 -17.45 -2.16 14.38
C LYS A 113 -16.12 -2.91 14.32
N ARG A 114 -15.22 -2.59 15.25
CA ARG A 114 -13.84 -3.13 15.31
C ARG A 114 -13.80 -4.67 15.30
N ILE A 115 -14.70 -5.35 15.99
CA ILE A 115 -14.72 -6.82 16.06
C ILE A 115 -14.76 -7.49 14.67
N TRP A 116 -15.48 -6.89 13.71
CA TRP A 116 -15.57 -7.43 12.35
C TRP A 116 -14.28 -7.22 11.57
N LEU A 117 -13.60 -6.11 11.82
CA LEU A 117 -12.31 -5.80 11.21
C LEU A 117 -11.24 -6.77 11.71
N ASP A 118 -11.23 -7.06 13.00
CA ASP A 118 -10.29 -8.01 13.62
C ASP A 118 -10.49 -9.42 13.04
N ILE A 119 -11.73 -9.89 12.93
CA ILE A 119 -12.06 -11.18 12.31
C ILE A 119 -11.58 -11.20 10.85
N TYR A 120 -11.86 -10.16 10.07
CA TYR A 120 -11.46 -10.07 8.68
C TYR A 120 -9.94 -10.02 8.51
N PHE A 121 -9.24 -9.32 9.40
CA PHE A 121 -7.78 -9.27 9.40
C PHE A 121 -7.14 -10.63 9.67
N ILE A 122 -7.67 -11.34 10.67
CA ILE A 122 -7.24 -12.72 10.97
C ILE A 122 -7.43 -13.60 9.73
N MET A 123 -8.58 -13.53 9.08
CA MET A 123 -8.83 -14.26 7.85
C MET A 123 -7.85 -13.91 6.73
N LEU A 124 -7.56 -12.62 6.54
CA LEU A 124 -6.60 -12.15 5.55
C LEU A 124 -5.22 -12.72 5.82
N LEU A 125 -4.77 -12.72 7.08
CA LEU A 125 -3.47 -13.29 7.47
C LEU A 125 -3.41 -14.81 7.32
N PHE A 126 -4.52 -15.51 7.52
CA PHE A 126 -4.57 -16.96 7.36
C PHE A 126 -4.76 -17.41 5.91
N SER A 127 -5.24 -16.54 5.02
CA SER A 127 -5.50 -16.91 3.63
C SER A 127 -4.32 -17.55 2.90
N PRO A 128 -3.05 -17.07 3.04
CA PRO A 128 -1.91 -17.67 2.37
C PRO A 128 -1.62 -19.12 2.78
N PHE A 129 -2.00 -19.50 4.00
CA PHE A 129 -1.76 -20.87 4.54
C PHE A 129 -2.80 -21.88 4.05
N LEU A 130 -3.92 -21.41 3.53
CA LEU A 130 -5.02 -22.21 2.97
C LEU A 130 -4.84 -22.46 1.48
N GLU A 131 -4.00 -21.68 0.83
CA GLU A 131 -3.73 -21.79 -0.60
C GLU A 131 -2.39 -22.48 -0.86
N LYS A 132 -2.26 -23.10 -2.02
CA LYS A 132 -1.00 -23.62 -2.53
C LYS A 132 -0.49 -22.75 -3.66
N ASN A 133 0.81 -22.63 -3.77
CA ASN A 133 1.42 -21.98 -4.90
C ASN A 133 1.94 -23.05 -5.88
N ASP A 134 1.30 -23.22 -7.02
CA ASP A 134 1.69 -24.23 -8.03
C ASP A 134 3.12 -24.01 -8.54
N LYS A 135 3.63 -22.78 -8.47
CA LYS A 135 5.02 -22.45 -8.78
C LYS A 135 5.75 -22.06 -7.51
N GLU A 136 6.81 -22.78 -7.21
CA GLU A 136 7.66 -22.48 -6.05
C GLU A 136 8.30 -21.09 -6.21
N LEU A 137 7.97 -20.20 -5.26
CA LEU A 137 8.63 -18.90 -5.13
C LEU A 137 10.00 -19.12 -4.50
N LYS A 138 11.06 -18.85 -5.24
CA LYS A 138 12.43 -18.85 -4.72
C LYS A 138 12.62 -17.70 -3.74
N ILE A 139 13.62 -17.81 -2.87
CA ILE A 139 13.96 -16.74 -1.91
C ILE A 139 14.15 -15.40 -2.63
N GLY A 140 14.80 -15.41 -3.81
CA GLY A 140 14.97 -14.19 -4.61
C GLY A 140 13.64 -13.53 -5.02
N ASP A 141 12.59 -14.30 -5.33
CA ASP A 141 11.28 -13.76 -5.68
C ASP A 141 10.60 -13.12 -4.47
N LYS A 142 10.70 -13.79 -3.31
CA LYS A 142 10.20 -13.26 -2.04
C LYS A 142 10.90 -11.96 -1.67
N LEU A 143 12.22 -11.86 -1.88
CA LEU A 143 12.98 -10.64 -1.66
C LEU A 143 12.53 -9.51 -2.61
N VAL A 144 12.22 -9.81 -3.88
CA VAL A 144 11.67 -8.82 -4.81
C VAL A 144 10.30 -8.34 -4.34
N PHE A 145 9.41 -9.23 -3.90
CA PHE A 145 8.09 -8.84 -3.39
C PHE A 145 8.19 -7.96 -2.14
N ILE A 146 8.97 -8.42 -1.14
CA ILE A 146 9.14 -7.67 0.11
C ILE A 146 9.86 -6.35 -0.16
N GLY A 147 10.90 -6.35 -0.99
CA GLY A 147 11.63 -5.14 -1.36
C GLY A 147 10.73 -4.13 -2.07
N THR A 148 9.90 -4.59 -3.03
CA THR A 148 8.93 -3.73 -3.71
C THR A 148 7.93 -3.13 -2.71
N PHE A 149 7.40 -3.93 -1.79
CA PHE A 149 6.50 -3.44 -0.74
C PHE A 149 7.19 -2.36 0.13
N LEU A 150 8.40 -2.63 0.62
CA LEU A 150 9.14 -1.69 1.48
C LEU A 150 9.49 -0.40 0.74
N ILE A 151 9.89 -0.47 -0.53
CA ILE A 151 10.17 0.73 -1.34
C ILE A 151 8.90 1.57 -1.48
N ILE A 152 7.76 0.97 -1.83
CA ILE A 152 6.48 1.68 -1.95
C ILE A 152 6.05 2.26 -0.60
N PHE A 153 6.24 1.52 0.49
CA PHE A 153 5.96 1.98 1.84
C PHE A 153 6.75 3.25 2.17
N VAL A 154 8.06 3.23 2.02
CA VAL A 154 8.93 4.39 2.29
C VAL A 154 8.62 5.55 1.35
N LEU A 155 8.42 5.30 0.06
CA LEU A 155 8.05 6.35 -0.91
C LEU A 155 6.72 7.01 -0.57
N THR A 156 5.74 6.24 -0.08
CA THR A 156 4.44 6.79 0.36
C THR A 156 4.63 7.73 1.56
N LEU A 157 5.39 7.30 2.57
CA LEU A 157 5.71 8.14 3.72
C LEU A 157 6.46 9.40 3.30
N THR A 158 7.47 9.26 2.42
CA THR A 158 8.26 10.39 1.90
C THR A 158 7.39 11.40 1.16
N ALA A 159 6.51 10.92 0.26
CA ALA A 159 5.62 11.77 -0.51
C ALA A 159 4.67 12.58 0.38
N LEU A 160 4.14 11.94 1.43
CA LEU A 160 3.28 12.61 2.41
C LEU A 160 4.08 13.56 3.33
N TYR A 161 5.31 13.20 3.68
CA TYR A 161 6.18 14.10 4.44
C TYR A 161 6.49 15.38 3.67
N VAL A 162 6.74 15.25 2.36
CA VAL A 162 7.00 16.40 1.48
C VAL A 162 5.75 17.23 1.20
N GLY A 163 4.58 16.58 1.03
CA GLY A 163 3.38 17.27 0.54
C GLY A 163 2.33 17.60 1.61
N HIS A 164 2.39 16.99 2.82
CA HIS A 164 1.32 17.12 3.82
C HIS A 164 1.83 17.40 5.24
N SER A 165 3.15 17.47 5.43
CA SER A 165 3.76 17.71 6.74
C SER A 165 4.52 19.03 6.76
N GLY A 166 4.50 19.72 7.89
CA GLY A 166 5.32 20.93 8.07
C GLY A 166 6.80 20.61 8.02
N VAL A 167 7.61 21.61 7.66
CA VAL A 167 9.06 21.44 7.50
C VAL A 167 9.70 20.98 8.80
N GLY A 168 10.41 19.85 8.77
CA GLY A 168 11.15 19.32 9.91
C GLY A 168 10.29 18.77 11.06
N THR A 169 8.99 18.48 10.85
CA THR A 169 8.15 17.84 11.86
C THR A 169 8.61 16.43 12.21
N ASP A 170 8.38 16.00 13.46
CA ASP A 170 8.86 14.72 14.00
C ASP A 170 8.04 13.51 13.54
N ILE A 171 6.89 13.73 12.88
CA ILE A 171 6.01 12.70 12.34
C ILE A 171 5.45 13.11 10.98
N VAL A 172 5.17 12.12 10.14
CA VAL A 172 4.50 12.30 8.86
C VAL A 172 2.99 12.40 9.07
N LYS A 173 2.37 13.46 8.54
CA LYS A 173 0.90 13.67 8.59
C LYS A 173 0.21 13.08 7.35
N GLY A 174 -1.09 12.83 7.47
CA GLY A 174 -1.96 12.45 6.34
C GLY A 174 -1.82 11.00 5.86
N ILE A 175 -1.11 10.14 6.59
CA ILE A 175 -0.99 8.74 6.23
C ILE A 175 -2.29 8.01 6.54
N GLN A 176 -2.71 7.17 5.59
CA GLN A 176 -3.88 6.31 5.74
C GLN A 176 -3.49 4.88 5.36
N GLY A 177 -3.86 3.91 6.21
CA GLY A 177 -3.52 2.49 6.00
C GLY A 177 -4.00 1.95 4.64
N ARG A 178 -5.10 2.47 4.10
CA ARG A 178 -5.63 2.10 2.77
C ARG A 178 -4.65 2.31 1.61
N TYR A 179 -3.63 3.17 1.78
CA TYR A 179 -2.59 3.33 0.74
C TYR A 179 -1.77 2.05 0.53
N PHE A 180 -1.74 1.15 1.48
CA PHE A 180 -0.97 -0.09 1.40
C PHE A 180 -1.79 -1.29 0.90
N MET A 181 -3.12 -1.16 0.78
CA MET A 181 -3.99 -2.23 0.27
C MET A 181 -3.56 -2.80 -1.09
N PRO A 182 -3.17 -1.97 -2.09
CA PRO A 182 -2.78 -2.50 -3.40
C PRO A 182 -1.52 -3.37 -3.38
N VAL A 183 -0.65 -3.18 -2.38
CA VAL A 183 0.67 -3.83 -2.33
C VAL A 183 0.81 -4.88 -1.23
N VAL A 184 -0.12 -4.96 -0.29
CA VAL A 184 -0.09 -5.97 0.79
C VAL A 184 -0.13 -7.39 0.24
N ILE A 185 -0.77 -7.60 -0.91
CA ILE A 185 -0.82 -8.89 -1.58
C ILE A 185 0.59 -9.47 -1.86
N LEU A 186 1.60 -8.62 -2.06
CA LEU A 186 2.98 -9.05 -2.28
C LEU A 186 3.54 -9.74 -1.03
N VAL A 187 3.21 -9.22 0.14
CA VAL A 187 3.62 -9.80 1.43
C VAL A 187 2.88 -11.11 1.66
N LEU A 188 1.57 -11.15 1.39
CA LEU A 188 0.77 -12.37 1.54
C LEU A 188 1.24 -13.48 0.60
N LEU A 189 1.61 -13.17 -0.64
CA LEU A 189 2.16 -14.14 -1.58
C LEU A 189 3.47 -14.76 -1.08
N CYS A 190 4.30 -14.02 -0.33
CA CYS A 190 5.52 -14.57 0.26
C CYS A 190 5.24 -15.65 1.33
N MET A 191 4.05 -15.62 1.94
CA MET A 191 3.62 -16.56 2.96
C MET A 191 3.01 -17.84 2.38
N CYS A 192 2.60 -17.83 1.10
CA CYS A 192 2.08 -19.01 0.42
C CYS A 192 3.15 -20.08 0.27
N GLY A 193 2.81 -21.33 0.64
CA GLY A 193 3.68 -22.50 0.48
C GLY A 193 3.41 -23.24 -0.83
N LYS A 194 4.27 -24.24 -1.12
CA LYS A 194 4.10 -25.18 -2.23
C LYS A 194 2.88 -26.09 -2.02
N GLU A 195 2.59 -26.40 -0.77
CA GLU A 195 1.40 -27.13 -0.35
C GLU A 195 0.61 -26.32 0.65
N LYS A 196 -0.68 -26.65 0.80
CA LYS A 196 -1.52 -26.02 1.83
C LYS A 196 -1.00 -26.41 3.21
N TYR A 197 -0.64 -25.42 4.02
CA TYR A 197 -0.25 -25.66 5.41
C TYR A 197 -1.44 -26.08 6.27
N ILE A 198 -2.63 -25.54 5.94
CA ILE A 198 -3.87 -25.82 6.65
C ILE A 198 -4.87 -26.42 5.65
N LYS A 199 -5.32 -27.65 5.91
CA LYS A 199 -6.31 -28.36 5.10
C LYS A 199 -7.68 -28.26 5.78
N LEU A 200 -8.42 -27.19 5.51
CA LEU A 200 -9.79 -27.05 5.99
C LEU A 200 -10.78 -27.64 4.98
N LYS A 201 -11.73 -28.42 5.49
CA LYS A 201 -12.86 -28.89 4.71
C LYS A 201 -13.80 -27.69 4.43
N ASN A 202 -14.23 -27.53 3.19
CA ASN A 202 -15.17 -26.49 2.77
C ASN A 202 -14.64 -25.03 2.82
N VAL A 203 -13.33 -24.79 2.71
CA VAL A 203 -12.73 -23.44 2.61
C VAL A 203 -13.44 -22.61 1.52
N ASN A 204 -13.77 -23.22 0.39
CA ASN A 204 -14.42 -22.56 -0.73
C ASN A 204 -15.80 -21.98 -0.40
N LEU A 205 -16.45 -22.43 0.69
CA LEU A 205 -17.72 -21.87 1.17
C LEU A 205 -17.53 -20.87 2.30
N ILE A 206 -16.53 -21.07 3.14
CA ILE A 206 -16.28 -20.21 4.31
C ILE A 206 -15.94 -18.79 3.87
N TYR A 207 -15.00 -18.62 2.92
CA TYR A 207 -14.57 -17.28 2.47
C TYR A 207 -15.70 -16.44 1.85
N PRO A 208 -16.49 -16.95 0.86
CA PRO A 208 -17.61 -16.21 0.32
C PRO A 208 -18.64 -15.80 1.39
N ILE A 209 -18.98 -16.69 2.33
CA ILE A 209 -19.92 -16.38 3.41
C ILE A 209 -19.40 -15.23 4.27
N LEU A 210 -18.13 -15.27 4.66
CA LEU A 210 -17.52 -14.23 5.49
C LEU A 210 -17.41 -12.89 4.73
N ILE A 211 -17.11 -12.92 3.43
CA ILE A 211 -17.08 -11.72 2.59
C ILE A 211 -18.48 -11.10 2.50
N VAL A 212 -19.53 -11.90 2.27
CA VAL A 212 -20.90 -11.41 2.23
C VAL A 212 -21.31 -10.81 3.56
N PHE A 213 -20.99 -11.49 4.65
CA PHE A 213 -21.29 -11.01 6.00
C PHE A 213 -20.58 -9.70 6.33
N PHE A 214 -19.28 -9.55 5.96
CA PHE A 214 -18.54 -8.32 6.15
C PHE A 214 -19.15 -7.16 5.34
N ASN A 215 -19.49 -7.40 4.06
CA ASN A 215 -20.13 -6.37 3.24
C ASN A 215 -21.51 -5.97 3.79
N ALA A 216 -22.28 -6.90 4.34
CA ALA A 216 -23.55 -6.57 5.00
C ALA A 216 -23.35 -5.65 6.23
N ASN A 217 -22.28 -5.85 7.01
CA ASN A 217 -21.94 -4.96 8.12
C ASN A 217 -21.53 -3.55 7.64
N ILE A 218 -20.78 -3.45 6.52
CA ILE A 218 -20.45 -2.14 5.93
C ILE A 218 -21.71 -1.43 5.48
N VAL A 219 -22.61 -2.11 4.75
CA VAL A 219 -23.90 -1.55 4.31
C VAL A 219 -24.72 -1.10 5.51
N GLY A 220 -24.76 -1.90 6.57
CA GLY A 220 -25.45 -1.54 7.83
C GLY A 220 -24.88 -0.29 8.48
N ALA A 221 -23.55 -0.13 8.49
CA ALA A 221 -22.89 1.08 9.02
C ALA A 221 -23.27 2.32 8.19
N ILE A 222 -23.27 2.21 6.86
CA ILE A 222 -23.65 3.29 5.93
C ILE A 222 -25.12 3.67 6.15
N ILE A 223 -26.04 2.70 6.22
CA ILE A 223 -27.47 2.97 6.45
C ILE A 223 -27.68 3.69 7.79
N ASN A 224 -26.97 3.30 8.84
CA ASN A 224 -27.10 3.93 10.16
C ASN A 224 -26.52 5.35 10.19
N PHE A 225 -25.56 5.68 9.35
CA PHE A 225 -24.99 7.02 9.22
C PHE A 225 -25.98 8.01 8.58
N PHE A 226 -26.80 7.55 7.61
CA PHE A 226 -27.76 8.39 6.91
C PHE A 226 -29.18 8.41 7.56
N LYS A 227 -29.37 7.77 8.68
CA LYS A 227 -30.59 7.88 9.50
C LYS A 227 -30.47 8.98 10.54
#